data_38f1cd4c650e82a0207271e3f16f312b
#
_entry.id   38f1cd4c650e82a0207271e3f16f312b
#
_cell.length_a   1.000
_cell.length_b   1.000
_cell.length_c   1.000
_cell.angle_alpha   90.00
_cell.angle_beta   90.00
_cell.angle_gamma   90.00
#
_symmetry.space_group_name_H-M   'P 1'
#
loop_
_entity.id
_entity.type
_entity.pdbx_description
1 polymer ?
#
loop_
_entity_poly.entity_id
_entity_poly.type
_entity_poly.pdbx_seq_one_letter_code
_entity_poly.pdbx_strand_id
1 'polypeptide(L)'
;MTDYDKRTRGVLIALLGGVALVIVIALIAVFTRGGTATLDPESPEGVVQQYSQAVIEGDTRAAIELLIPEIAEDCRRTGGGDGDHRVTLTETTVDSDSARVEVVIATVYGSGPLGPDEYESDGVFQLEQVGGQWLIATTPWELTVCDQSGAGL
;
A
#
# COMPACT_ATOMS: atom_id res chain seq x y z
N MET A 1 -40.44 -11.71 -46.41
CA MET A 1 -39.44 -10.74 -45.97
C MET A 1 -39.37 -10.53 -44.45
N THR A 2 -40.15 -11.25 -43.64
CA THR A 2 -40.29 -11.01 -42.20
C THR A 2 -39.45 -11.94 -41.29
N ASP A 3 -38.92 -13.04 -41.80
CA ASP A 3 -38.12 -14.01 -40.97
C ASP A 3 -36.61 -13.64 -40.88
N TYR A 4 -36.09 -12.95 -41.88
CA TYR A 4 -34.70 -12.51 -41.89
C TYR A 4 -34.45 -11.41 -40.83
N ASP A 5 -35.42 -10.54 -40.63
CA ASP A 5 -35.34 -9.41 -39.70
C ASP A 5 -35.38 -9.90 -38.22
N LYS A 6 -36.18 -10.94 -37.91
CA LYS A 6 -36.24 -11.54 -36.59
C LYS A 6 -34.95 -12.28 -36.18
N ARG A 7 -34.31 -12.97 -37.12
CA ARG A 7 -33.03 -13.66 -36.87
C ARG A 7 -31.90 -12.67 -36.64
N THR A 8 -31.85 -11.61 -37.43
CA THR A 8 -30.83 -10.58 -37.32
C THR A 8 -30.97 -9.81 -35.99
N ARG A 9 -32.18 -9.50 -35.54
CA ARG A 9 -32.43 -8.88 -34.22
C ARG A 9 -32.06 -9.81 -33.08
N GLY A 10 -32.32 -11.09 -33.18
CA GLY A 10 -31.94 -12.10 -32.16
C GLY A 10 -30.41 -12.20 -32.00
N VAL A 11 -29.69 -12.22 -33.14
CA VAL A 11 -28.22 -12.24 -33.14
C VAL A 11 -27.64 -10.94 -32.59
N LEU A 12 -28.19 -9.78 -32.94
CA LEU A 12 -27.77 -8.48 -32.39
C LEU A 12 -27.98 -8.40 -30.88
N ILE A 13 -29.11 -8.86 -30.36
CA ILE A 13 -29.39 -8.86 -28.92
C ILE A 13 -28.43 -9.80 -28.19
N ALA A 14 -28.16 -10.98 -28.77
CA ALA A 14 -27.20 -11.93 -28.19
C ALA A 14 -25.76 -11.37 -28.16
N LEU A 15 -25.34 -10.69 -29.23
CA LEU A 15 -24.04 -10.03 -29.30
C LEU A 15 -23.92 -8.87 -28.29
N LEU A 16 -24.93 -7.99 -28.21
CA LEU A 16 -24.96 -6.90 -27.26
C LEU A 16 -25.00 -7.40 -25.81
N GLY A 17 -25.76 -8.45 -25.54
CA GLY A 17 -25.79 -9.11 -24.21
C GLY A 17 -24.46 -9.71 -23.84
N GLY A 18 -23.77 -10.38 -24.80
CA GLY A 18 -22.44 -10.93 -24.59
C GLY A 18 -21.38 -9.86 -24.30
N VAL A 19 -21.38 -8.77 -25.06
CA VAL A 19 -20.46 -7.63 -24.83
C VAL A 19 -20.73 -6.97 -23.49
N ALA A 20 -22.00 -6.74 -23.14
CA ALA A 20 -22.36 -6.16 -21.85
C ALA A 20 -21.90 -7.05 -20.66
N LEU A 21 -22.05 -8.36 -20.78
CA LEU A 21 -21.59 -9.32 -19.77
C LEU A 21 -20.07 -9.25 -19.59
N VAL A 22 -19.31 -9.21 -20.67
CA VAL A 22 -17.84 -9.10 -20.64
C VAL A 22 -17.41 -7.79 -19.99
N ILE A 23 -18.08 -6.67 -20.30
CA ILE A 23 -17.80 -5.37 -19.67
C ILE A 23 -18.07 -5.43 -18.15
N VAL A 24 -19.18 -6.03 -17.73
CA VAL A 24 -19.52 -6.17 -16.30
C VAL A 24 -18.47 -7.03 -15.58
N ILE A 25 -18.06 -8.16 -16.17
CA ILE A 25 -17.01 -9.01 -15.59
C ILE A 25 -15.68 -8.25 -15.51
N ALA A 26 -15.31 -7.50 -16.54
CA ALA A 26 -14.10 -6.69 -16.54
C ALA A 26 -14.14 -5.58 -15.49
N LEU A 27 -15.27 -4.90 -15.30
CA LEU A 27 -15.46 -3.91 -14.25
C LEU A 27 -15.35 -4.54 -12.87
N ILE A 28 -16.00 -5.68 -12.62
CA ILE A 28 -15.87 -6.40 -11.35
C ILE A 28 -14.40 -6.78 -11.10
N ALA A 29 -13.69 -7.30 -12.09
CA ALA A 29 -12.28 -7.66 -11.95
C ALA A 29 -11.37 -6.45 -11.66
N VAL A 30 -11.66 -5.29 -12.22
CA VAL A 30 -10.93 -4.04 -11.94
C VAL A 30 -11.25 -3.54 -10.53
N PHE A 31 -12.51 -3.54 -10.12
CA PHE A 31 -12.91 -3.12 -8.77
C PHE A 31 -12.42 -4.06 -7.67
N THR A 32 -12.30 -5.37 -7.95
CA THR A 32 -11.74 -6.33 -6.99
C THR A 32 -10.21 -6.33 -6.94
N ARG A 33 -9.54 -5.85 -8.00
CA ARG A 33 -8.07 -5.71 -8.03
C ARG A 33 -7.59 -4.32 -7.61
N GLY A 34 -8.44 -3.32 -7.59
CA GLY A 34 -8.11 -1.94 -7.19
C GLY A 34 -8.38 -1.63 -5.72
N GLY A 35 -8.94 -2.55 -4.95
CA GLY A 35 -8.94 -2.44 -3.49
C GLY A 35 -7.55 -2.80 -2.97
N THR A 36 -6.96 -1.96 -2.14
CA THR A 36 -5.84 -2.33 -1.27
C THR A 36 -6.21 -3.68 -0.65
N ALA A 37 -5.47 -4.75 -0.99
CA ALA A 37 -5.68 -6.04 -0.35
C ALA A 37 -5.60 -5.81 1.16
N THR A 38 -6.69 -6.08 1.87
CA THR A 38 -6.68 -5.97 3.33
C THR A 38 -5.81 -7.12 3.81
N LEU A 39 -4.57 -6.80 4.16
CA LEU A 39 -3.63 -7.75 4.73
C LEU A 39 -4.07 -8.07 6.16
N ASP A 40 -3.67 -9.23 6.66
CA ASP A 40 -3.89 -9.57 8.06
C ASP A 40 -3.21 -8.50 8.93
N PRO A 41 -3.97 -7.74 9.76
CA PRO A 41 -3.41 -6.65 10.55
C PRO A 41 -2.35 -7.11 11.57
N GLU A 42 -2.32 -8.39 11.92
CA GLU A 42 -1.35 -8.97 12.84
C GLU A 42 -0.12 -9.56 12.11
N SER A 43 -0.11 -9.58 10.76
CA SER A 43 1.04 -10.00 9.97
C SER A 43 2.07 -8.87 9.81
N PRO A 44 3.35 -9.17 9.52
CA PRO A 44 4.36 -8.14 9.26
C PRO A 44 3.94 -7.16 8.14
N GLU A 45 3.35 -7.68 7.07
CA GLU A 45 2.85 -6.88 5.94
C GLU A 45 1.70 -5.98 6.36
N GLY A 46 0.78 -6.49 7.19
CA GLY A 46 -0.33 -5.72 7.71
C GLY A 46 0.11 -4.59 8.62
N VAL A 47 1.11 -4.82 9.46
CA VAL A 47 1.73 -3.79 10.31
C VAL A 47 2.37 -2.70 9.45
N VAL A 48 3.14 -3.07 8.41
CA VAL A 48 3.74 -2.11 7.47
C VAL A 48 2.67 -1.32 6.72
N GLN A 49 1.58 -1.97 6.30
CA GLN A 49 0.46 -1.30 5.64
C GLN A 49 -0.19 -0.26 6.57
N GLN A 50 -0.49 -0.63 7.83
CA GLN A 50 -1.07 0.29 8.82
C GLN A 50 -0.14 1.47 9.13
N TYR A 51 1.15 1.18 9.33
CA TYR A 51 2.17 2.22 9.56
C TYR A 51 2.24 3.21 8.40
N SER A 52 2.41 2.68 7.18
CA SER A 52 2.52 3.52 5.97
C SER A 52 1.28 4.37 5.77
N GLN A 53 0.09 3.81 6.00
CA GLN A 53 -1.16 4.55 5.93
C GLN A 53 -1.21 5.67 6.98
N ALA A 54 -0.87 5.38 8.24
CA ALA A 54 -0.84 6.38 9.31
C ALA A 54 0.12 7.52 9.00
N VAL A 55 1.30 7.23 8.43
CA VAL A 55 2.28 8.25 7.99
C VAL A 55 1.71 9.13 6.88
N ILE A 56 1.12 8.52 5.84
CA ILE A 56 0.53 9.23 4.69
C ILE A 56 -0.65 10.12 5.12
N GLU A 57 -1.46 9.64 6.07
CA GLU A 57 -2.59 10.41 6.62
C GLU A 57 -2.16 11.46 7.65
N GLY A 58 -0.89 11.48 8.06
CA GLY A 58 -0.36 12.40 9.06
C GLY A 58 -0.73 12.03 10.50
N ASP A 59 -1.27 10.82 10.73
CA ASP A 59 -1.53 10.29 12.07
C ASP A 59 -0.24 9.74 12.71
N THR A 60 0.62 10.66 13.13
CA THR A 60 1.89 10.32 13.78
C THR A 60 1.71 9.47 15.03
N ARG A 61 0.59 9.62 15.76
CA ARG A 61 0.34 8.81 16.97
C ARG A 61 0.13 7.36 16.61
N ALA A 62 -0.76 7.07 15.66
CA ALA A 62 -1.00 5.71 15.19
C ALA A 62 0.27 5.07 14.63
N ALA A 63 1.09 5.83 13.91
CA ALA A 63 2.38 5.35 13.42
C ALA A 63 3.35 4.98 14.56
N ILE A 64 3.47 5.82 15.60
CA ILE A 64 4.35 5.54 16.75
C ILE A 64 3.94 4.28 17.52
N GLU A 65 2.65 3.99 17.63
CA GLU A 65 2.13 2.80 18.32
C GLU A 65 2.56 1.48 17.64
N LEU A 66 2.99 1.54 16.39
CA LEU A 66 3.47 0.38 15.61
C LEU A 66 4.99 0.23 15.63
N LEU A 67 5.72 1.12 16.33
CA LEU A 67 7.17 1.04 16.51
C LEU A 67 7.53 0.24 17.77
N ILE A 68 8.75 -0.31 17.78
CA ILE A 68 9.27 -0.94 19.01
C ILE A 68 9.37 0.08 20.15
N PRO A 69 9.23 -0.35 21.42
CA PRO A 69 9.23 0.55 22.59
C PRO A 69 10.46 1.46 22.65
N GLU A 70 11.63 0.97 22.26
CA GLU A 70 12.90 1.69 22.28
C GLU A 70 12.86 2.95 21.39
N ILE A 71 12.13 2.90 20.29
CA ILE A 71 11.95 4.05 19.39
C ILE A 71 10.75 4.90 19.83
N ALA A 72 9.66 4.25 20.23
CA ALA A 72 8.41 4.92 20.58
C ALA A 72 8.54 5.82 21.82
N GLU A 73 9.27 5.37 22.86
CA GLU A 73 9.44 6.08 24.14
C GLU A 73 10.30 7.34 23.99
N ASP A 74 11.37 7.27 23.19
CA ASP A 74 12.31 8.39 22.97
C ASP A 74 12.06 9.12 21.64
N CYS A 75 10.88 8.96 21.07
CA CYS A 75 10.55 9.50 19.75
C CYS A 75 10.73 11.02 19.66
N ARG A 76 11.81 11.43 19.01
CA ARG A 76 11.97 12.79 18.51
C ARG A 76 11.33 12.87 17.13
N ARG A 77 10.19 13.53 17.06
CA ARG A 77 9.47 13.68 15.79
C ARG A 77 10.35 14.33 14.74
N THR A 78 10.61 13.63 13.66
CA THR A 78 11.13 14.19 12.43
C THR A 78 9.93 14.59 11.58
N GLY A 79 10.00 15.72 10.89
CA GLY A 79 9.01 16.03 9.87
C GLY A 79 9.10 14.94 8.80
N GLY A 80 8.02 14.20 8.58
CA GLY A 80 7.95 13.26 7.46
C GLY A 80 8.30 13.95 6.15
N GLY A 81 8.84 13.20 5.18
CA GLY A 81 9.22 13.76 3.89
C GLY A 81 8.07 14.55 3.25
N ASP A 82 8.40 15.73 2.68
CA ASP A 82 7.43 16.53 1.93
C ASP A 82 7.05 15.77 0.65
N GLY A 83 5.77 15.51 0.44
CA GLY A 83 5.23 14.89 -0.78
C GLY A 83 4.12 13.88 -0.50
N ASP A 84 3.34 13.60 -1.53
CA ASP A 84 2.38 12.50 -1.51
C ASP A 84 3.12 11.18 -1.74
N HIS A 85 3.03 10.27 -0.77
CA HIS A 85 3.69 8.96 -0.87
C HIS A 85 2.68 7.87 -1.23
N ARG A 86 3.11 6.97 -2.12
CA ARG A 86 2.43 5.70 -2.39
C ARG A 86 3.39 4.57 -2.07
N VAL A 87 2.97 3.64 -1.23
CA VAL A 87 3.79 2.50 -0.81
C VAL A 87 3.22 1.22 -1.40
N THR A 88 4.08 0.46 -2.08
CA THR A 88 3.75 -0.83 -2.68
C THR A 88 4.64 -1.90 -2.06
N LEU A 89 4.05 -2.91 -1.41
CA LEU A 89 4.80 -4.06 -0.91
C LEU A 89 5.27 -4.94 -2.07
N THR A 90 6.53 -5.37 -2.00
CA THR A 90 7.14 -6.21 -3.04
C THR A 90 7.50 -7.60 -2.55
N GLU A 91 8.09 -7.70 -1.36
CA GLU A 91 8.50 -8.98 -0.78
C GLU A 91 8.44 -8.96 0.74
N THR A 92 8.12 -10.11 1.34
CA THR A 92 8.20 -10.31 2.80
C THR A 92 8.98 -11.57 3.09
N THR A 93 9.95 -11.45 3.99
CA THR A 93 10.71 -12.58 4.54
C THR A 93 10.52 -12.59 6.06
N VAL A 94 10.09 -13.73 6.60
CA VAL A 94 9.89 -13.93 8.05
C VAL A 94 10.88 -14.98 8.53
N ASP A 95 11.61 -14.66 9.60
CA ASP A 95 12.56 -15.56 10.26
C ASP A 95 12.34 -15.52 11.78
N SER A 96 11.69 -16.56 12.30
CA SER A 96 11.34 -16.74 13.72
C SER A 96 10.61 -15.54 14.32
N ASP A 97 11.35 -14.62 14.92
CA ASP A 97 10.89 -13.44 15.65
C ASP A 97 11.25 -12.11 14.97
N SER A 98 11.80 -12.18 13.77
CA SER A 98 12.12 -11.02 12.94
C SER A 98 11.47 -11.13 11.55
N ALA A 99 11.14 -10.00 10.94
CA ALA A 99 10.64 -9.95 9.59
C ALA A 99 11.25 -8.77 8.82
N ARG A 100 11.43 -8.99 7.53
CA ARG A 100 11.88 -7.99 6.57
C ARG A 100 10.80 -7.82 5.51
N VAL A 101 10.31 -6.60 5.36
CA VAL A 101 9.30 -6.25 4.36
C VAL A 101 9.91 -5.23 3.39
N GLU A 102 9.97 -5.59 2.12
CA GLU A 102 10.48 -4.74 1.05
C GLU A 102 9.32 -4.00 0.38
N VAL A 103 9.54 -2.72 0.10
CA VAL A 103 8.53 -1.84 -0.50
C VAL A 103 9.14 -0.97 -1.58
N VAL A 104 8.32 -0.56 -2.54
CA VAL A 104 8.61 0.56 -3.44
C VAL A 104 7.81 1.76 -2.97
N ILE A 105 8.48 2.89 -2.77
CA ILE A 105 7.89 4.15 -2.36
C ILE A 105 7.93 5.09 -3.55
N ALA A 106 6.76 5.45 -4.06
CA ALA A 106 6.62 6.49 -5.07
C ALA A 106 6.28 7.81 -4.39
N THR A 107 7.15 8.81 -4.56
CA THR A 107 6.96 10.16 -4.03
C THR A 107 6.60 11.10 -5.16
N VAL A 108 5.48 11.79 -5.04
CA VAL A 108 4.98 12.74 -6.03
C VAL A 108 5.28 14.16 -5.56
N TYR A 109 6.06 14.89 -6.37
CA TYR A 109 6.41 16.28 -6.12
C TYR A 109 5.66 17.21 -7.06
N GLY A 110 4.93 18.17 -6.52
CA GLY A 110 4.37 19.30 -7.24
C GLY A 110 3.43 18.95 -8.40
N SER A 111 2.96 20.00 -9.06
CA SER A 111 2.21 19.95 -10.31
C SER A 111 2.85 20.91 -11.30
N GLY A 112 3.87 20.44 -12.01
CA GLY A 112 4.51 21.21 -13.08
C GLY A 112 3.61 21.29 -14.34
N PRO A 113 3.92 22.17 -15.29
CA PRO A 113 3.17 22.31 -16.55
C PRO A 113 3.24 21.06 -17.45
N LEU A 114 4.12 20.11 -17.16
CA LEU A 114 4.28 18.84 -17.86
C LEU A 114 3.71 17.64 -17.07
N GLY A 115 3.09 17.88 -15.92
CA GLY A 115 2.57 16.87 -14.99
C GLY A 115 3.34 16.82 -13.66
N PRO A 116 2.92 15.99 -12.71
CA PRO A 116 3.67 15.77 -11.48
C PRO A 116 4.97 15.02 -11.78
N ASP A 117 6.05 15.39 -11.08
CA ASP A 117 7.28 14.61 -11.06
C ASP A 117 7.12 13.48 -10.01
N GLU A 118 7.27 12.24 -10.45
CA GLU A 118 7.21 11.05 -9.59
C GLU A 118 8.61 10.42 -9.52
N TYR A 119 9.06 10.16 -8.31
CA TYR A 119 10.31 9.45 -8.03
C TYR A 119 10.03 8.19 -7.23
N GLU A 120 10.56 7.07 -7.69
CA GLU A 120 10.45 5.79 -6.99
C GLU A 120 11.78 5.44 -6.30
N SER A 121 11.66 4.96 -5.06
CA SER A 121 12.79 4.43 -4.27
C SER A 121 12.43 3.10 -3.66
N ASP A 122 13.42 2.23 -3.52
CA ASP A 122 13.28 0.98 -2.77
C ASP A 122 13.44 1.26 -1.27
N GLY A 123 12.53 0.74 -0.47
CA GLY A 123 12.54 0.84 0.98
C GLY A 123 12.49 -0.51 1.66
N VAL A 124 12.98 -0.57 2.87
CA VAL A 124 12.97 -1.79 3.69
C VAL A 124 12.48 -1.45 5.09
N PHE A 125 11.47 -2.19 5.55
CA PHE A 125 11.08 -2.25 6.94
C PHE A 125 11.71 -3.48 7.60
N GLN A 126 12.23 -3.31 8.81
CA GLN A 126 12.58 -4.44 9.67
C GLN A 126 11.61 -4.44 10.85
N LEU A 127 11.10 -5.61 11.17
CA LEU A 127 10.16 -5.82 12.25
C LEU A 127 10.69 -6.87 13.21
N GLU A 128 10.31 -6.72 14.47
CA GLU A 128 10.59 -7.67 15.54
C GLU A 128 9.29 -8.07 16.24
N GLN A 129 9.25 -9.29 16.74
CA GLN A 129 8.13 -9.77 17.52
C GLN A 129 8.32 -9.47 19.01
N VAL A 130 7.57 -8.50 19.53
CA VAL A 130 7.62 -8.10 20.93
C VAL A 130 6.32 -8.49 21.62
N GLY A 131 6.39 -9.37 22.61
CA GLY A 131 5.19 -9.85 23.32
C GLY A 131 4.16 -10.57 22.44
N GLY A 132 4.57 -11.13 21.31
CA GLY A 132 3.72 -11.82 20.35
C GLY A 132 3.09 -10.88 19.28
N GLN A 133 3.45 -9.61 19.27
CA GLN A 133 3.03 -8.63 18.27
C GLN A 133 4.21 -8.22 17.38
N TRP A 134 3.97 -8.04 16.10
CA TRP A 134 4.96 -7.48 15.19
C TRP A 134 5.02 -5.96 15.35
N LEU A 135 6.22 -5.44 15.64
CA LEU A 135 6.50 -4.01 15.73
C LEU A 135 7.66 -3.65 14.82
N ILE A 136 7.66 -2.43 14.33
CA ILE A 136 8.65 -1.94 13.39
C ILE A 136 9.88 -1.44 14.16
N ALA A 137 11.04 -2.02 13.84
CA ALA A 137 12.35 -1.63 14.39
C ALA A 137 13.11 -0.66 13.46
N THR A 138 12.85 -0.72 12.14
CA THR A 138 13.49 0.17 11.17
C THR A 138 12.51 0.54 10.07
N THR A 139 12.50 1.80 9.67
CA THR A 139 11.68 2.33 8.55
C THR A 139 12.57 2.89 7.44
N PRO A 140 12.07 2.91 6.18
CA PRO A 140 12.66 3.75 5.14
C PRO A 140 12.66 5.23 5.56
N TRP A 141 13.68 5.97 5.13
CA TRP A 141 13.86 7.37 5.56
C TRP A 141 12.68 8.29 5.14
N GLU A 142 12.03 7.99 4.00
CA GLU A 142 10.87 8.75 3.48
C GLU A 142 9.66 8.67 4.43
N LEU A 143 9.55 7.56 5.16
CA LEU A 143 8.44 7.28 6.05
C LEU A 143 8.83 7.36 7.53
N THR A 144 10.01 7.90 7.85
CA THR A 144 10.49 7.99 9.22
C THR A 144 9.76 9.09 9.99
N VAL A 145 9.06 8.74 11.06
CA VAL A 145 8.35 9.70 11.95
C VAL A 145 9.13 10.03 13.22
N CYS A 146 10.04 9.13 13.64
CA CYS A 146 10.92 9.31 14.80
C CYS A 146 12.37 9.23 14.37
N ASP A 147 13.24 10.05 14.94
CA ASP A 147 14.68 9.94 14.75
C ASP A 147 15.17 8.59 15.28
N GLN A 148 15.68 7.75 14.39
CA GLN A 148 16.18 6.39 14.70
C GLN A 148 17.70 6.38 14.91
N SER A 149 18.34 7.54 15.00
CA SER A 149 19.80 7.66 15.13
C SER A 149 20.38 7.03 16.42
N GLY A 150 19.55 6.54 17.33
CA GLY A 150 19.94 5.90 18.58
C GLY A 150 19.75 4.39 18.63
N ALA A 151 19.09 3.77 17.65
CA ALA A 151 18.70 2.34 17.69
C ALA A 151 19.75 1.38 17.09
N GLY A 152 20.96 1.83 16.85
CA GLY A 152 22.01 1.04 16.20
C GLY A 152 23.39 1.24 16.81
N LEU A 153 23.61 0.81 18.04
CA LEU A 153 24.95 0.51 18.62
C LEU A 153 24.87 -0.70 19.53
#